data_4173c47d8f075edf7f88908a118a770f
#
_entry.id   4173c47d8f075edf7f88908a118a770f
#
_cell.length_a   1.000
_cell.length_b   1.000
_cell.length_c   1.000
_cell.angle_alpha   90.00
_cell.angle_beta   90.00
_cell.angle_gamma   90.00
#
_symmetry.space_group_name_H-M   'P 1'
#
loop_
_entity.id
_entity.type
_entity.pdbx_description
1 polymer ?
#
loop_
_entity_poly.entity_id
_entity_poly.type
_entity_poly.pdbx_seq_one_letter_code
_entity_poly.pdbx_strand_id
1 'polypeptide(L)'
;MDRRSTRAAIAWAAAWLAIGCTSGPTPTAAKAPERKPNFLLIVADDLGYADIGAYGGEIATPNLDRLARSGATMTQFYASPFCSPTRAMLMSGTDNHQAGFGDMAELMLPEQRGKPGYEGFLNQRVFALPEVLKSAGYRTVMAGKWHLGVAEEQSPAARGFDRSYAMVQGGASHFGDQAGI
;
A
#
# COMPACT_ATOMS: atom_id res chain seq x y z
N MET A 1 2.41 71.04 83.53
CA MET A 1 1.98 69.65 83.51
C MET A 1 1.08 69.50 82.29
N ASP A 2 1.55 69.06 81.23
CA ASP A 2 0.92 68.04 80.40
C ASP A 2 1.82 67.73 79.19
N ARG A 3 2.12 66.47 79.08
CA ARG A 3 2.99 65.93 78.00
C ARG A 3 2.10 65.41 76.93
N ARG A 4 2.15 66.00 75.76
CA ARG A 4 1.60 65.37 74.58
C ARG A 4 2.72 64.99 73.62
N SER A 5 3.00 63.70 73.58
CA SER A 5 3.94 63.05 72.71
C SER A 5 3.39 62.92 71.30
N THR A 6 3.96 63.58 70.36
CA THR A 6 3.69 63.38 68.95
C THR A 6 4.42 62.14 68.44
N ARG A 7 3.72 61.11 68.11
CA ARG A 7 4.25 59.94 67.43
C ARG A 7 4.16 60.19 65.96
N ALA A 8 5.32 60.34 65.35
CA ALA A 8 5.47 60.34 63.87
C ALA A 8 5.29 58.93 63.37
N ALA A 9 4.27 58.70 62.56
CA ALA A 9 4.09 57.44 61.81
C ALA A 9 4.92 57.45 60.54
N ILE A 10 5.89 56.60 60.52
CA ILE A 10 6.72 56.35 59.26
C ILE A 10 5.93 55.34 58.46
N ALA A 11 5.35 55.80 57.34
CA ALA A 11 4.70 54.94 56.37
C ALA A 11 5.78 54.35 55.46
N TRP A 12 6.00 53.05 55.54
CA TRP A 12 6.78 52.27 54.59
C TRP A 12 5.91 51.94 53.39
N ALA A 13 6.19 52.59 52.24
CA ALA A 13 5.60 52.18 50.97
C ALA A 13 6.39 50.99 50.42
N ALA A 14 5.87 49.81 50.56
CA ALA A 14 6.39 48.61 49.88
C ALA A 14 5.99 48.64 48.42
N ALA A 15 6.89 49.02 47.53
CA ALA A 15 6.72 48.91 46.10
C ALA A 15 6.90 47.42 45.68
N TRP A 16 5.81 46.75 45.41
CA TRP A 16 5.83 45.43 44.77
C TRP A 16 6.10 45.58 43.28
N LEU A 17 7.37 45.27 42.86
CA LEU A 17 7.65 45.07 41.46
C LEU A 17 6.97 43.75 41.00
N ALA A 18 5.83 43.87 40.35
CA ALA A 18 5.24 42.77 39.61
C ALA A 18 6.08 42.53 38.35
N ILE A 19 7.00 41.55 38.43
CA ILE A 19 7.67 41.01 37.22
C ILE A 19 6.63 40.20 36.48
N GLY A 20 5.97 40.81 35.51
CA GLY A 20 5.08 40.12 34.58
C GLY A 20 5.91 39.17 33.72
N CYS A 21 5.91 37.89 34.04
CA CYS A 21 6.32 36.86 33.09
C CYS A 21 5.36 36.90 31.92
N THR A 22 5.72 37.62 30.85
CA THR A 22 5.05 37.46 29.58
C THR A 22 5.44 36.07 29.05
N SER A 23 4.56 35.10 29.25
CA SER A 23 4.65 33.82 28.55
C SER A 23 4.52 34.09 27.05
N GLY A 24 5.67 34.25 26.39
CA GLY A 24 5.71 34.29 24.92
C GLY A 24 5.05 33.03 24.37
N PRO A 25 4.49 33.08 23.16
CA PRO A 25 3.88 31.90 22.55
C PRO A 25 4.90 30.76 22.57
N THR A 26 4.56 29.67 23.25
CA THR A 26 5.35 28.44 23.23
C THR A 26 5.55 28.05 21.78
N PRO A 27 6.79 27.89 21.28
CA PRO A 27 6.98 27.46 19.91
C PRO A 27 6.28 26.14 19.73
N THR A 28 5.22 26.13 18.92
CA THR A 28 4.54 24.90 18.53
C THR A 28 5.59 24.05 17.84
N ALA A 29 6.02 22.96 18.47
CA ALA A 29 6.96 22.03 17.86
C ALA A 29 6.38 21.62 16.52
N ALA A 30 7.10 21.96 15.43
CA ALA A 30 6.70 21.56 14.09
C ALA A 30 6.54 20.04 14.11
N LYS A 31 5.32 19.56 13.86
CA LYS A 31 5.04 18.11 13.77
C LYS A 31 6.02 17.54 12.74
N ALA A 32 6.88 16.61 13.16
CA ALA A 32 7.80 15.97 12.26
C ALA A 32 7.00 15.42 11.06
N PRO A 33 7.52 15.53 9.83
CA PRO A 33 6.79 15.07 8.66
C PRO A 33 6.40 13.61 8.88
N GLU A 34 5.11 13.35 8.77
CA GLU A 34 4.54 12.03 8.99
C GLU A 34 5.13 11.09 7.92
N ARG A 35 5.92 10.12 8.34
CA ARG A 35 6.54 9.17 7.41
C ARG A 35 5.43 8.30 6.82
N LYS A 36 5.30 8.33 5.52
CA LYS A 36 4.36 7.47 4.80
C LYS A 36 4.71 5.99 5.08
N PRO A 37 3.71 5.12 5.32
CA PRO A 37 3.96 3.69 5.53
C PRO A 37 4.50 3.05 4.26
N ASN A 38 5.31 2.01 4.41
CA ASN A 38 5.67 1.14 3.29
C ASN A 38 4.60 0.06 3.11
N PHE A 39 4.39 -0.36 1.87
CA PHE A 39 3.49 -1.45 1.51
C PHE A 39 4.29 -2.61 0.93
N LEU A 40 4.10 -3.80 1.49
CA LEU A 40 4.60 -5.05 0.95
C LEU A 40 3.38 -5.91 0.59
N LEU A 41 3.16 -6.08 -0.72
CA LEU A 41 2.12 -6.95 -1.25
C LEU A 41 2.75 -8.28 -1.67
N ILE A 42 2.33 -9.37 -1.04
CA ILE A 42 2.75 -10.73 -1.38
C ILE A 42 1.55 -11.45 -1.97
N VAL A 43 1.69 -11.89 -3.21
CA VAL A 43 0.65 -12.63 -3.94
C VAL A 43 1.16 -14.04 -4.16
N ALA A 44 0.50 -15.00 -3.54
CA ALA A 44 0.74 -16.41 -3.81
C ALA A 44 -0.09 -16.83 -5.04
N ASP A 45 0.53 -17.55 -5.96
CA ASP A 45 -0.10 -18.08 -7.17
C ASP A 45 -0.60 -19.49 -6.88
N ASP A 46 -1.84 -19.79 -7.25
CA ASP A 46 -2.50 -21.09 -7.06
C ASP A 46 -2.54 -21.60 -5.60
N LEU A 47 -2.59 -20.69 -4.63
CA LEU A 47 -2.72 -21.03 -3.22
C LEU A 47 -4.22 -21.10 -2.84
N GLY A 48 -4.64 -22.24 -2.34
CA GLY A 48 -6.00 -22.47 -1.85
C GLY A 48 -6.23 -21.85 -0.46
N TYR A 49 -7.49 -21.57 -0.16
CA TYR A 49 -7.89 -21.02 1.14
C TYR A 49 -7.43 -21.89 2.31
N ALA A 50 -7.57 -23.22 2.17
CA ALA A 50 -7.23 -24.19 3.22
C ALA A 50 -5.76 -24.61 3.22
N ASP A 51 -4.88 -23.97 2.42
CA ASP A 51 -3.46 -24.32 2.39
C ASP A 51 -2.66 -23.58 3.46
N ILE A 52 -3.27 -22.60 4.14
CA ILE A 52 -2.64 -21.82 5.20
C ILE A 52 -3.15 -22.27 6.56
N GLY A 53 -2.25 -22.48 7.52
CA GLY A 53 -2.58 -22.93 8.86
C GLY A 53 -3.59 -22.04 9.58
N ALA A 54 -3.53 -20.72 9.38
CA ALA A 54 -4.47 -19.75 9.93
C ALA A 54 -5.93 -19.99 9.52
N TYR A 55 -6.16 -20.70 8.42
CA TYR A 55 -7.50 -21.10 7.93
C TYR A 55 -7.78 -22.61 8.11
N GLY A 56 -6.97 -23.31 8.90
CA GLY A 56 -7.16 -24.73 9.19
C GLY A 56 -6.43 -25.65 8.22
N GLY A 57 -5.45 -25.14 7.45
CA GLY A 57 -4.63 -25.94 6.56
C GLY A 57 -3.72 -26.94 7.32
N GLU A 58 -3.42 -28.05 6.67
CA GLU A 58 -2.53 -29.08 7.22
C GLU A 58 -1.05 -28.71 7.12
N ILE A 59 -0.70 -27.76 6.25
CA ILE A 59 0.67 -27.30 6.04
C ILE A 59 1.04 -26.32 7.13
N ALA A 60 2.20 -26.54 7.77
CA ALA A 60 2.71 -25.62 8.78
C ALA A 60 3.16 -24.29 8.15
N THR A 61 2.44 -23.21 8.42
CA THR A 61 2.74 -21.87 7.92
C THR A 61 2.98 -20.86 9.05
N PRO A 62 3.97 -21.07 9.94
CA PRO A 62 4.09 -20.35 11.21
C PRO A 62 4.25 -18.84 11.06
N ASN A 63 4.86 -18.37 9.98
CA ASN A 63 5.04 -16.94 9.72
C ASN A 63 3.74 -16.28 9.22
N LEU A 64 2.99 -16.94 8.35
CA LEU A 64 1.67 -16.47 7.90
C LEU A 64 0.67 -16.50 9.06
N ASP A 65 0.69 -17.56 9.87
CA ASP A 65 -0.13 -17.69 11.07
C ASP A 65 0.17 -16.57 12.09
N ARG A 66 1.43 -16.17 12.22
CA ARG A 66 1.80 -15.03 13.07
C ARG A 66 1.26 -13.72 12.52
N LEU A 67 1.33 -13.50 11.21
CA LEU A 67 0.71 -12.31 10.57
C LEU A 67 -0.80 -12.30 10.77
N ALA A 68 -1.47 -13.43 10.57
CA ALA A 68 -2.90 -13.57 10.78
C ALA A 68 -3.30 -13.21 12.23
N ARG A 69 -2.54 -13.66 13.22
CA ARG A 69 -2.79 -13.35 14.64
C ARG A 69 -2.53 -11.89 15.00
N SER A 70 -1.65 -11.20 14.30
CA SER A 70 -1.27 -9.79 14.60
C SER A 70 -1.96 -8.77 13.70
N GLY A 71 -2.63 -9.22 12.66
CA GLY A 71 -3.27 -8.38 11.65
C GLY A 71 -4.75 -8.67 11.49
N ALA A 72 -5.27 -8.41 10.30
CA ALA A 72 -6.64 -8.73 9.92
C ALA A 72 -6.66 -9.99 9.05
N THR A 73 -7.57 -10.91 9.34
CA THR A 73 -7.83 -12.11 8.57
C THR A 73 -9.16 -11.98 7.85
N MET A 74 -9.16 -12.14 6.54
CA MET A 74 -10.36 -11.99 5.71
C MET A 74 -10.90 -13.37 5.35
N THR A 75 -12.13 -13.66 5.76
CA THR A 75 -12.78 -14.95 5.50
C THR A 75 -13.67 -14.95 4.26
N GLN A 76 -13.94 -13.77 3.69
CA GLN A 76 -14.77 -13.60 2.49
C GLN A 76 -14.07 -12.70 1.47
N PHE A 77 -12.79 -12.98 1.22
CA PHE A 77 -12.02 -12.31 0.17
C PHE A 77 -11.95 -13.25 -1.04
N TYR A 78 -12.57 -12.84 -2.13
CA TYR A 78 -12.70 -13.65 -3.33
C TYR A 78 -11.79 -13.13 -4.43
N ALA A 79 -11.20 -14.05 -5.18
CA ALA A 79 -10.45 -13.80 -6.40
C ALA A 79 -11.19 -14.38 -7.60
N SER A 80 -10.80 -13.99 -8.81
CA SER A 80 -11.19 -14.73 -10.01
C SER A 80 -10.58 -16.15 -9.97
N PRO A 81 -11.21 -17.14 -10.59
CA PRO A 81 -10.62 -18.48 -10.69
C PRO A 81 -9.35 -18.54 -11.55
N PHE A 82 -8.99 -17.44 -12.24
CA PHE A 82 -7.85 -17.36 -13.14
C PHE A 82 -6.85 -16.29 -12.73
N CYS A 83 -5.56 -16.54 -13.04
CA CYS A 83 -4.43 -15.72 -12.62
C CYS A 83 -4.50 -14.27 -13.14
N SER A 84 -4.54 -14.08 -14.47
CA SER A 84 -4.47 -12.73 -15.03
C SER A 84 -5.73 -11.89 -14.74
N PRO A 85 -6.97 -12.40 -14.77
CA PRO A 85 -8.13 -11.67 -14.28
C PRO A 85 -7.99 -11.21 -12.83
N THR A 86 -7.54 -12.08 -11.93
CA THR A 86 -7.28 -11.73 -10.52
C THR A 86 -6.22 -10.65 -10.41
N ARG A 87 -5.10 -10.80 -11.15
CA ARG A 87 -4.00 -9.82 -11.14
C ARG A 87 -4.43 -8.48 -11.71
N ALA A 88 -5.27 -8.50 -12.76
CA ALA A 88 -5.82 -7.28 -13.34
C ALA A 88 -6.71 -6.53 -12.34
N MET A 89 -7.59 -7.22 -11.63
CA MET A 89 -8.40 -6.63 -10.56
C MET A 89 -7.53 -6.10 -9.42
N LEU A 90 -6.53 -6.87 -8.97
CA LEU A 90 -5.62 -6.47 -7.90
C LEU A 90 -4.83 -5.21 -8.26
N MET A 91 -4.33 -5.13 -9.50
CA MET A 91 -3.53 -4.01 -9.96
C MET A 91 -4.34 -2.77 -10.31
N SER A 92 -5.61 -2.92 -10.69
CA SER A 92 -6.44 -1.80 -11.15
C SER A 92 -7.51 -1.35 -10.15
N GLY A 93 -7.86 -2.20 -9.19
CA GLY A 93 -8.99 -1.96 -8.30
C GLY A 93 -10.35 -1.96 -9.01
N THR A 94 -10.44 -2.52 -10.22
CA THR A 94 -11.66 -2.55 -11.03
C THR A 94 -11.94 -3.95 -11.59
N ASP A 95 -13.10 -4.13 -12.17
CA ASP A 95 -13.51 -5.37 -12.80
C ASP A 95 -12.54 -5.83 -13.90
N ASN A 96 -12.29 -7.12 -13.98
CA ASN A 96 -11.31 -7.71 -14.91
C ASN A 96 -11.64 -7.43 -16.39
N HIS A 97 -12.92 -7.40 -16.78
CA HIS A 97 -13.29 -7.04 -18.17
C HIS A 97 -12.96 -5.57 -18.46
N GLN A 98 -13.21 -4.67 -17.51
CA GLN A 98 -12.83 -3.26 -17.69
C GLN A 98 -11.31 -3.11 -17.80
N ALA A 99 -10.57 -3.96 -17.09
CA ALA A 99 -9.11 -3.98 -17.11
C ALA A 99 -8.50 -4.69 -18.33
N GLY A 100 -9.32 -5.37 -19.14
CA GLY A 100 -8.88 -6.03 -20.38
C GLY A 100 -8.73 -7.56 -20.30
N PHE A 101 -9.16 -8.15 -19.19
CA PHE A 101 -9.00 -9.57 -18.90
C PHE A 101 -10.34 -10.24 -18.59
N GLY A 102 -11.25 -10.27 -19.55
CA GLY A 102 -12.46 -11.10 -19.46
C GLY A 102 -12.13 -12.59 -19.32
N ASP A 103 -10.95 -12.98 -19.78
CA ASP A 103 -10.35 -14.30 -19.61
C ASP A 103 -8.82 -14.19 -19.61
N MET A 104 -8.10 -15.29 -19.36
CA MET A 104 -6.67 -15.37 -19.60
C MET A 104 -6.38 -15.28 -21.10
N ALA A 105 -5.33 -14.57 -21.49
CA ALA A 105 -4.99 -14.36 -22.89
C ALA A 105 -4.81 -15.70 -23.66
N GLU A 106 -4.30 -16.71 -22.97
CA GLU A 106 -4.06 -18.06 -23.51
C GLU A 106 -5.34 -18.87 -23.72
N LEU A 107 -6.39 -18.56 -22.94
CA LEU A 107 -7.66 -19.31 -22.95
C LEU A 107 -8.76 -18.62 -23.74
N MET A 108 -8.56 -17.38 -24.18
CA MET A 108 -9.53 -16.64 -24.97
C MET A 108 -9.91 -17.36 -26.25
N LEU A 109 -11.21 -17.51 -26.46
CA LEU A 109 -11.74 -18.01 -27.72
C LEU A 109 -11.40 -17.05 -28.88
N PRO A 110 -11.26 -17.57 -30.12
CA PRO A 110 -10.97 -16.73 -31.27
C PRO A 110 -11.91 -15.53 -31.44
N GLU A 111 -13.20 -15.73 -31.16
CA GLU A 111 -14.26 -14.72 -31.25
C GLU A 111 -14.23 -13.66 -30.15
N GLN A 112 -13.50 -13.90 -29.06
CA GLN A 112 -13.32 -12.96 -27.96
C GLN A 112 -12.13 -12.03 -28.19
N ARG A 113 -11.08 -12.53 -28.85
CA ARG A 113 -9.81 -11.85 -29.01
C ARG A 113 -9.97 -10.46 -29.61
N GLY A 114 -9.37 -9.47 -28.96
CA GLY A 114 -9.40 -8.07 -29.38
C GLY A 114 -10.72 -7.35 -29.18
N LYS A 115 -11.74 -8.00 -28.63
CA LYS A 115 -12.96 -7.29 -28.23
C LYS A 115 -12.73 -6.50 -26.95
N PRO A 116 -13.48 -5.40 -26.74
CA PRO A 116 -13.43 -4.65 -25.47
C PRO A 116 -13.63 -5.60 -24.28
N GLY A 117 -12.72 -5.53 -23.32
CA GLY A 117 -12.70 -6.41 -22.16
C GLY A 117 -11.94 -7.73 -22.36
N TYR A 118 -11.47 -8.02 -23.57
CA TYR A 118 -10.70 -9.22 -23.94
C TYR A 118 -9.43 -8.84 -24.70
N GLU A 119 -8.79 -7.76 -24.28
CA GLU A 119 -7.54 -7.29 -24.88
C GLU A 119 -6.36 -8.23 -24.60
N GLY A 120 -6.40 -8.97 -23.48
CA GLY A 120 -5.35 -9.89 -23.06
C GLY A 120 -4.14 -9.20 -22.44
N PHE A 121 -4.27 -7.93 -22.10
CA PHE A 121 -3.29 -7.14 -21.34
C PHE A 121 -3.99 -6.09 -20.50
N LEU A 122 -3.31 -5.61 -19.47
CA LEU A 122 -3.81 -4.51 -18.61
C LEU A 122 -3.90 -3.24 -19.45
N ASN A 123 -5.12 -2.92 -19.88
CA ASN A 123 -5.36 -1.85 -20.84
C ASN A 123 -5.18 -0.45 -20.22
N GLN A 124 -5.15 0.57 -21.08
CA GLN A 124 -4.91 1.95 -20.67
C GLN A 124 -6.17 2.68 -20.17
N ARG A 125 -7.31 2.00 -20.10
CA ARG A 125 -8.54 2.56 -19.52
C ARG A 125 -8.52 2.56 -17.98
N VAL A 126 -7.61 1.81 -17.39
CA VAL A 126 -7.44 1.71 -15.94
C VAL A 126 -6.05 2.16 -15.50
N PHE A 127 -5.99 2.81 -14.37
CA PHE A 127 -4.70 3.06 -13.71
C PHE A 127 -4.22 1.81 -12.98
N ALA A 128 -2.93 1.54 -13.07
CA ALA A 128 -2.33 0.48 -12.27
C ALA A 128 -1.93 1.00 -10.88
N LEU A 129 -2.02 0.15 -9.87
CA LEU A 129 -1.63 0.45 -8.49
C LEU A 129 -0.24 1.12 -8.39
N PRO A 130 0.82 0.65 -9.07
CA PRO A 130 2.12 1.34 -9.01
C PRO A 130 2.10 2.73 -9.64
N GLU A 131 1.28 3.00 -10.66
CA GLU A 131 1.11 4.35 -11.22
C GLU A 131 0.53 5.31 -10.17
N VAL A 132 -0.50 4.86 -9.44
CA VAL A 132 -1.14 5.64 -8.37
C VAL A 132 -0.17 5.88 -7.20
N LEU A 133 0.54 4.83 -6.77
CA LEU A 133 1.52 4.95 -5.68
C LEU A 133 2.68 5.87 -6.06
N LYS A 134 3.17 5.78 -7.30
CA LYS A 134 4.23 6.63 -7.83
C LYS A 134 3.80 8.11 -7.85
N SER A 135 2.56 8.40 -8.27
CA SER A 135 2.02 9.77 -8.23
C SER A 135 1.94 10.33 -6.80
N ALA A 136 1.79 9.46 -5.80
CA ALA A 136 1.83 9.79 -4.38
C ALA A 136 3.27 9.87 -3.82
N GLY A 137 4.31 9.72 -4.65
CA GLY A 137 5.71 9.83 -4.27
C GLY A 137 6.31 8.56 -3.66
N TYR A 138 5.69 7.41 -3.87
CA TYR A 138 6.27 6.12 -3.52
C TYR A 138 7.25 5.65 -4.60
N ARG A 139 8.27 4.94 -4.16
CA ARG A 139 9.10 4.12 -5.04
C ARG A 139 8.44 2.75 -5.18
N THR A 140 8.25 2.30 -6.41
CA THR A 140 7.52 1.07 -6.73
C THR A 140 8.47 0.01 -7.28
N VAL A 141 8.40 -1.18 -6.70
CA VAL A 141 9.28 -2.31 -7.06
C VAL A 141 8.46 -3.57 -7.17
N MET A 142 8.79 -4.43 -8.13
CA MET A 142 8.15 -5.72 -8.33
C MET A 142 9.20 -6.80 -8.54
N ALA A 143 8.95 -7.99 -7.96
CA ALA A 143 9.62 -9.23 -8.31
C ALA A 143 8.60 -10.36 -8.39
N GLY A 144 8.67 -11.20 -9.43
CA GLY A 144 7.79 -12.35 -9.61
C GLY A 144 6.94 -12.30 -10.87
N LYS A 145 5.79 -13.00 -10.86
CA LYS A 145 4.90 -13.14 -12.01
C LYS A 145 4.09 -11.85 -12.27
N TRP A 146 4.16 -11.37 -13.53
CA TRP A 146 3.34 -10.25 -14.01
C TRP A 146 2.03 -10.72 -14.60
N HIS A 147 2.06 -11.40 -15.72
CA HIS A 147 0.92 -11.99 -16.42
C HIS A 147 -0.18 -10.98 -16.81
N LEU A 148 0.21 -9.73 -17.10
CA LEU A 148 -0.72 -8.66 -17.49
C LEU A 148 -0.32 -7.99 -18.81
N GLY A 149 0.38 -8.73 -19.65
CA GLY A 149 0.84 -8.35 -20.99
C GLY A 149 2.30 -8.70 -21.17
N VAL A 150 2.68 -8.99 -22.42
CA VAL A 150 4.01 -9.49 -22.80
C VAL A 150 4.80 -8.48 -23.63
N ALA A 151 4.14 -7.50 -24.23
CA ALA A 151 4.79 -6.45 -25.00
C ALA A 151 5.51 -5.45 -24.10
N GLU A 152 6.49 -4.74 -24.62
CA GLU A 152 7.29 -3.78 -23.85
C GLU A 152 6.41 -2.69 -23.22
N GLU A 153 5.46 -2.14 -23.97
CA GLU A 153 4.50 -1.14 -23.53
C GLU A 153 3.46 -1.65 -22.54
N GLN A 154 3.41 -2.96 -22.31
CA GLN A 154 2.55 -3.64 -21.35
C GLN A 154 3.33 -4.14 -20.12
N SER A 155 4.64 -3.91 -20.11
CA SER A 155 5.54 -4.38 -19.06
C SER A 155 5.25 -3.73 -17.71
N PRO A 156 5.70 -4.31 -16.60
CA PRO A 156 5.60 -3.67 -15.28
C PRO A 156 6.19 -2.26 -15.25
N ALA A 157 7.29 -2.03 -15.97
CA ALA A 157 7.93 -0.72 -16.04
C ALA A 157 7.02 0.31 -16.75
N ALA A 158 6.39 -0.09 -17.87
CA ALA A 158 5.44 0.75 -18.59
C ALA A 158 4.16 1.03 -17.76
N ARG A 159 3.86 0.18 -16.77
CA ARG A 159 2.72 0.29 -15.87
C ARG A 159 3.10 0.79 -14.47
N GLY A 160 4.18 1.57 -14.37
CA GLY A 160 4.48 2.41 -13.22
C GLY A 160 5.47 1.84 -12.20
N PHE A 161 6.01 0.64 -12.38
CA PHE A 161 7.08 0.16 -11.51
C PHE A 161 8.42 0.81 -11.85
N ASP A 162 9.10 1.37 -10.85
CA ASP A 162 10.44 1.97 -11.00
C ASP A 162 11.51 0.93 -11.22
N ARG A 163 11.31 -0.27 -10.67
CA ARG A 163 12.14 -1.45 -10.90
C ARG A 163 11.29 -2.70 -10.94
N SER A 164 11.61 -3.60 -11.87
CA SER A 164 10.95 -4.90 -11.94
C SER A 164 11.93 -5.99 -12.32
N TYR A 165 11.75 -7.14 -11.68
CA TYR A 165 12.31 -8.42 -12.10
C TYR A 165 11.14 -9.37 -12.24
N ALA A 166 10.63 -9.55 -13.45
CA ALA A 166 9.33 -10.14 -13.68
C ALA A 166 9.35 -11.20 -14.78
N MET A 167 8.69 -12.31 -14.49
CA MET A 167 8.19 -13.21 -15.50
C MET A 167 6.93 -12.60 -16.09
N VAL A 168 6.98 -12.20 -17.35
CA VAL A 168 5.85 -11.49 -17.99
C VAL A 168 4.75 -12.44 -18.46
N GLN A 169 5.09 -13.70 -18.73
CA GLN A 169 4.17 -14.76 -19.13
C GLN A 169 3.37 -15.33 -17.97
N GLY A 170 2.38 -16.17 -18.28
CA GLY A 170 1.51 -16.84 -17.32
C GLY A 170 2.17 -17.98 -16.53
N GLY A 171 3.22 -18.57 -17.06
CA GLY A 171 3.94 -19.67 -16.43
C GLY A 171 5.36 -19.80 -16.96
N ALA A 172 6.25 -20.35 -16.17
CA ALA A 172 7.60 -20.74 -16.53
C ALA A 172 8.16 -21.73 -15.51
N SER A 173 9.22 -22.43 -15.88
CA SER A 173 10.00 -23.25 -14.95
C SER A 173 10.69 -22.36 -13.90
N HIS A 174 10.86 -22.88 -12.69
CA HIS A 174 11.73 -22.27 -11.68
C HIS A 174 13.22 -22.44 -11.99
N PHE A 175 13.55 -23.22 -12.98
CA PHE A 175 14.92 -23.50 -13.44
C PHE A 175 15.14 -22.80 -14.77
N GLY A 176 16.36 -22.38 -15.05
CA GLY A 176 16.70 -21.65 -16.29
C GLY A 176 16.74 -22.51 -17.56
N ASP A 177 16.10 -23.67 -17.57
CA ASP A 177 16.09 -24.67 -18.64
C ASP A 177 14.90 -24.55 -19.60
N GLN A 178 13.97 -23.66 -19.34
CA GLN A 178 12.85 -23.37 -20.24
C GLN A 178 12.97 -21.98 -20.87
N ALA A 179 13.03 -21.96 -22.21
CA ALA A 179 12.67 -20.77 -22.96
C ALA A 179 11.23 -20.43 -22.56
N GLY A 180 10.98 -19.17 -22.17
CA GLY A 180 9.64 -18.74 -21.71
C GLY A 180 8.54 -19.22 -22.65
N ILE A 181 7.52 -19.79 -22.07
CA ILE A 181 6.31 -20.26 -22.75
C ILE A 181 5.53 -19.04 -23.24
#